data_3106954a5d3117e4a6c93283c59e39b5
#
_entry.id   3106954a5d3117e4a6c93283c59e39b5
#
_cell.length_a   1.000
_cell.length_b   1.000
_cell.length_c   1.000
_cell.angle_alpha   90.00
_cell.angle_beta   90.00
_cell.angle_gamma   90.00
#
_symmetry.space_group_name_H-M   'P 1'
#
loop_
_entity.id
_entity.type
_entity.pdbx_description
1 polymer ?
#
loop_
_entity_poly.entity_id
_entity_poly.type
_entity_poly.pdbx_seq_one_letter_code
_entity_poly.pdbx_strand_id
1 'polypeptide(L)'
;MALVFVAVLVLTGCGSGGASSQAPSATVLYRFGVVGNRGAISQLQLDRPTPVPGISGQVVQIATSNSDGYALTSSGAVWAWGVASYGELGNGEHPAYSTRAVKVEFPSGVRIASLANPMPFDGALAIDSQGHVWGWGLNALGDLCLSGLMEFRPSELPLSKVTLATGARTHSLFSLGGKVYACGSGEYGVLGTGSTASSSTPVPVVGLPNTARVTALTSSWEGSGALLSNGDYFNWGYNAAGQLGNGSTADSAVPVHVDLPAGVRQVFQGGSGPKNGQTMAILADGSVWAWGENGRGQLGDGTRVSSDVPLRVEVPHGVTFVKVSSGGYASYAIDRSGRLWAWGDNKSGQLGTGSGTTIATEPVSVGIRLTQISSTAQNVAGLQGSTRRP
;
A
#
# COMPACT_ATOMS: atom_id res chain seq x y z
N MET A 1 -6.37 13.48 -19.43
CA MET A 1 -5.46 13.19 -18.33
C MET A 1 -5.51 11.69 -18.12
N ALA A 2 -4.57 10.93 -18.67
CA ALA A 2 -4.57 9.48 -18.60
C ALA A 2 -3.84 9.06 -17.33
N LEU A 3 -4.51 8.26 -16.50
CA LEU A 3 -3.99 7.67 -15.27
C LEU A 3 -3.31 6.34 -15.59
N VAL A 4 -2.23 6.07 -14.94
CA VAL A 4 -1.31 4.97 -15.24
C VAL A 4 -1.18 4.01 -14.07
N PHE A 5 -1.18 2.70 -14.34
CA PHE A 5 -1.15 1.61 -13.37
C PHE A 5 0.06 0.68 -13.53
N VAL A 6 0.63 0.19 -12.43
CA VAL A 6 1.65 -0.86 -12.41
C VAL A 6 1.33 -1.91 -11.34
N ALA A 7 1.38 -3.17 -11.68
CA ALA A 7 1.20 -4.29 -10.76
C ALA A 7 2.33 -5.34 -10.87
N VAL A 8 2.65 -6.05 -9.80
CA VAL A 8 3.79 -6.99 -9.72
C VAL A 8 3.43 -8.35 -9.14
N LEU A 9 3.76 -9.43 -9.81
CA LEU A 9 3.45 -10.83 -9.49
C LEU A 9 4.68 -11.75 -9.48
N VAL A 10 4.69 -12.79 -8.65
CA VAL A 10 5.75 -13.81 -8.55
C VAL A 10 5.27 -15.22 -8.89
N LEU A 11 5.96 -15.94 -9.77
CA LEU A 11 5.75 -17.38 -10.06
C LEU A 11 7.01 -18.21 -9.80
N THR A 12 6.83 -19.43 -9.31
CA THR A 12 7.86 -20.44 -9.25
C THR A 12 7.76 -21.39 -10.44
N GLY A 13 8.83 -21.51 -11.23
CA GLY A 13 8.88 -22.46 -12.35
C GLY A 13 9.10 -23.89 -11.87
N CYS A 14 8.37 -24.88 -12.42
CA CYS A 14 8.66 -26.30 -12.32
C CYS A 14 9.67 -26.71 -13.38
N GLY A 15 10.84 -27.21 -12.95
CA GLY A 15 11.78 -27.92 -13.81
C GLY A 15 11.76 -29.42 -13.49
N SER A 16 11.69 -30.26 -14.50
CA SER A 16 11.69 -31.73 -14.40
C SER A 16 13.11 -32.30 -14.18
N GLY A 17 13.27 -33.12 -13.15
CA GLY A 17 14.12 -34.30 -13.04
C GLY A 17 15.64 -34.16 -13.10
N GLY A 18 16.30 -34.35 -11.94
CA GLY A 18 17.74 -34.62 -11.82
C GLY A 18 18.22 -34.31 -10.40
N ALA A 19 18.64 -35.32 -9.63
CA ALA A 19 19.17 -35.16 -8.28
C ALA A 19 20.49 -34.41 -8.28
N SER A 20 20.48 -33.11 -7.82
CA SER A 20 21.64 -32.41 -7.33
C SER A 20 21.13 -31.25 -6.45
N SER A 21 21.87 -30.93 -5.37
CA SER A 21 21.64 -29.89 -4.37
C SER A 21 20.69 -28.76 -4.83
N GLN A 22 19.44 -28.79 -4.39
CA GLN A 22 18.45 -27.77 -4.73
C GLN A 22 18.87 -26.41 -4.17
N ALA A 23 19.28 -25.52 -5.06
CA ALA A 23 19.23 -24.09 -4.80
C ALA A 23 17.78 -23.69 -4.42
N PRO A 24 17.57 -22.79 -3.46
CA PRO A 24 16.22 -22.36 -3.09
C PRO A 24 15.52 -21.82 -4.35
N SER A 25 14.30 -22.32 -4.61
CA SER A 25 13.50 -21.91 -5.76
C SER A 25 13.40 -20.38 -5.83
N ALA A 26 13.90 -19.82 -6.91
CA ALA A 26 13.90 -18.37 -7.12
C ALA A 26 12.46 -17.85 -7.06
N THR A 27 12.21 -16.94 -6.12
CA THR A 27 10.94 -16.20 -6.04
C THR A 27 10.92 -15.21 -7.21
N VAL A 28 9.97 -15.34 -8.14
CA VAL A 28 9.84 -14.43 -9.29
C VAL A 28 8.80 -13.36 -8.97
N LEU A 29 9.14 -12.11 -9.14
CA LEU A 29 8.31 -10.94 -8.90
C LEU A 29 7.76 -10.41 -10.23
N TYR A 30 6.44 -10.20 -10.34
CA TYR A 30 5.78 -9.71 -11.55
C TYR A 30 5.09 -8.36 -11.32
N ARG A 31 4.88 -7.61 -12.40
CA ARG A 31 4.09 -6.39 -12.46
C ARG A 31 3.04 -6.48 -13.56
N PHE A 32 1.87 -5.84 -13.41
CA PHE A 32 0.95 -5.50 -14.48
C PHE A 32 0.38 -4.10 -14.28
N GLY A 33 -0.27 -3.57 -15.31
CA GLY A 33 -0.81 -2.22 -15.36
C GLY A 33 0.01 -1.32 -16.27
N VAL A 34 -0.14 -0.04 -16.15
CA VAL A 34 0.50 0.94 -17.03
C VAL A 34 1.67 1.59 -16.29
N VAL A 35 2.89 1.41 -16.78
CA VAL A 35 4.06 2.19 -16.36
C VAL A 35 4.03 3.48 -17.18
N GLY A 36 3.72 4.60 -16.58
CA GLY A 36 3.58 5.82 -17.29
C GLY A 36 4.28 6.99 -16.68
N ASN A 37 4.68 7.86 -17.57
CA ASN A 37 5.33 9.10 -17.29
C ASN A 37 4.29 10.24 -17.22
N ARG A 38 4.51 11.19 -16.35
CA ARG A 38 3.87 12.50 -16.43
C ARG A 38 4.38 13.26 -17.68
N GLY A 39 3.75 13.01 -18.84
CA GLY A 39 3.99 13.72 -20.08
C GLY A 39 5.06 13.10 -20.99
N ALA A 40 4.61 12.41 -22.04
CA ALA A 40 5.29 12.22 -23.33
C ALA A 40 6.38 11.14 -23.47
N ILE A 41 6.34 10.00 -22.77
CA ILE A 41 7.02 8.80 -23.22
C ILE A 41 6.06 7.60 -23.15
N SER A 42 6.13 6.71 -24.16
CA SER A 42 5.23 5.59 -24.39
C SER A 42 4.80 4.86 -23.11
N GLN A 43 3.50 4.87 -22.86
CA GLN A 43 2.87 4.08 -21.82
C GLN A 43 3.15 2.59 -22.11
N LEU A 44 3.84 1.91 -21.20
CA LEU A 44 3.95 0.46 -21.24
C LEU A 44 2.73 -0.11 -20.53
N GLN A 45 1.68 -0.44 -21.28
CA GLN A 45 0.51 -1.14 -20.74
C GLN A 45 0.84 -2.62 -20.59
N LEU A 46 0.79 -3.12 -19.36
CA LEU A 46 1.01 -4.51 -19.02
C LEU A 46 -0.31 -5.13 -18.58
N ASP A 47 -1.08 -5.63 -19.51
CA ASP A 47 -2.35 -6.34 -19.30
C ASP A 47 -2.16 -7.76 -18.76
N ARG A 48 -0.90 -8.20 -18.61
CA ARG A 48 -0.52 -9.49 -18.04
C ARG A 48 0.63 -9.33 -17.05
N PRO A 49 0.71 -10.20 -16.03
CA PRO A 49 1.82 -10.23 -15.10
C PRO A 49 3.16 -10.38 -15.81
N THR A 50 4.06 -9.40 -15.62
CA THR A 50 5.39 -9.39 -16.25
C THR A 50 6.47 -9.43 -15.16
N PRO A 51 7.47 -10.32 -15.25
CA PRO A 51 8.56 -10.39 -14.28
C PRO A 51 9.32 -9.07 -14.15
N VAL A 52 9.73 -8.72 -12.93
CA VAL A 52 10.68 -7.63 -12.67
C VAL A 52 12.09 -8.20 -12.64
N PRO A 53 12.93 -7.95 -13.65
CA PRO A 53 14.31 -8.44 -13.67
C PRO A 53 15.21 -7.58 -12.77
N GLY A 54 16.32 -8.15 -12.32
CA GLY A 54 17.38 -7.42 -11.62
C GLY A 54 17.46 -7.66 -10.12
N ILE A 55 16.42 -8.21 -9.48
CA ILE A 55 16.44 -8.49 -8.04
C ILE A 55 17.34 -9.71 -7.76
N SER A 56 18.24 -9.55 -6.79
CA SER A 56 19.02 -10.66 -6.23
C SER A 56 18.67 -10.88 -4.75
N GLY A 57 18.55 -12.13 -4.36
CA GLY A 57 18.17 -12.54 -3.00
C GLY A 57 16.68 -12.90 -2.86
N GLN A 58 16.33 -13.49 -1.72
CA GLN A 58 14.96 -13.89 -1.40
C GLN A 58 14.15 -12.66 -1.00
N VAL A 59 13.13 -12.32 -1.76
CA VAL A 59 12.18 -11.23 -1.43
C VAL A 59 11.29 -11.67 -0.26
N VAL A 60 11.22 -10.83 0.76
CA VAL A 60 10.43 -11.04 1.99
C VAL A 60 9.30 -10.03 2.16
N GLN A 61 9.42 -8.85 1.56
CA GLN A 61 8.38 -7.83 1.56
C GLN A 61 8.37 -7.08 0.24
N ILE A 62 7.18 -6.68 -0.18
CA ILE A 62 6.95 -5.79 -1.31
C ILE A 62 6.14 -4.57 -0.86
N ALA A 63 6.39 -3.44 -1.50
CA ALA A 63 5.63 -2.21 -1.30
C ALA A 63 5.52 -1.45 -2.62
N THR A 64 4.57 -0.55 -2.71
CA THR A 64 4.34 0.27 -3.90
C THR A 64 4.12 1.73 -3.50
N SER A 65 4.63 2.64 -4.33
CA SER A 65 4.22 4.04 -4.39
C SER A 65 3.28 4.25 -5.57
N ASN A 66 3.02 5.49 -5.94
CA ASN A 66 2.14 5.81 -7.08
C ASN A 66 2.60 5.19 -8.41
N SER A 67 3.90 5.23 -8.69
CA SER A 67 4.48 4.82 -9.97
C SER A 67 5.62 3.81 -9.83
N ASP A 68 5.95 3.43 -8.59
CA ASP A 68 7.15 2.68 -8.28
C ASP A 68 6.83 1.43 -7.48
N GLY A 69 7.72 0.45 -7.59
CA GLY A 69 7.66 -0.74 -6.79
C GLY A 69 8.98 -0.96 -6.05
N TYR A 70 8.87 -1.56 -4.88
CA TYR A 70 9.98 -1.83 -3.98
C TYR A 70 9.93 -3.27 -3.50
N ALA A 71 11.10 -3.88 -3.37
CA ALA A 71 11.26 -5.22 -2.81
C ALA A 71 12.36 -5.23 -1.75
N LEU A 72 12.01 -5.69 -0.56
CA LEU A 72 12.96 -5.97 0.52
C LEU A 72 13.36 -7.44 0.46
N THR A 73 14.65 -7.71 0.52
CA THR A 73 15.18 -9.07 0.59
C THR A 73 15.51 -9.48 2.03
N SER A 74 15.64 -10.78 2.27
CA SER A 74 16.00 -11.34 3.58
C SER A 74 17.37 -10.86 4.10
N SER A 75 18.25 -10.39 3.20
CA SER A 75 19.52 -9.77 3.58
C SER A 75 19.38 -8.33 4.10
N GLY A 76 18.19 -7.72 3.98
CA GLY A 76 17.95 -6.31 4.30
C GLY A 76 18.29 -5.35 3.15
N ALA A 77 18.57 -5.86 1.95
CA ALA A 77 18.74 -5.03 0.76
C ALA A 77 17.38 -4.67 0.16
N VAL A 78 17.23 -3.43 -0.31
CA VAL A 78 16.03 -2.91 -0.99
C VAL A 78 16.34 -2.73 -2.47
N TRP A 79 15.37 -3.11 -3.30
CA TRP A 79 15.37 -2.95 -4.74
C TRP A 79 14.18 -2.08 -5.15
N ALA A 80 14.38 -1.17 -6.10
CA ALA A 80 13.37 -0.26 -6.61
C ALA A 80 13.29 -0.30 -8.14
N TRP A 81 12.12 -0.06 -8.71
CA TRP A 81 11.88 0.07 -10.15
C TRP A 81 10.67 1.00 -10.36
N GLY A 82 10.54 1.57 -11.54
CA GLY A 82 9.45 2.49 -11.89
C GLY A 82 9.98 3.85 -12.31
N VAL A 83 9.25 4.91 -12.01
CA VAL A 83 9.63 6.30 -12.26
C VAL A 83 10.84 6.67 -11.38
N ALA A 84 11.70 7.54 -11.88
CA ALA A 84 12.94 7.90 -11.20
C ALA A 84 13.24 9.41 -11.26
N SER A 85 12.26 10.21 -11.67
CA SER A 85 12.45 11.64 -11.95
C SER A 85 12.74 12.47 -10.71
N TYR A 86 12.31 12.01 -9.54
CA TYR A 86 12.45 12.70 -8.27
C TYR A 86 13.30 11.95 -7.24
N GLY A 87 14.07 10.93 -7.69
CA GLY A 87 14.92 10.15 -6.80
C GLY A 87 14.25 8.91 -6.20
N GLU A 88 13.08 8.51 -6.70
CA GLU A 88 12.27 7.40 -6.17
C GLU A 88 13.04 6.07 -6.14
N LEU A 89 14.03 5.89 -7.02
CA LEU A 89 14.86 4.68 -7.04
C LEU A 89 15.94 4.65 -5.94
N GLY A 90 16.24 5.77 -5.30
CA GLY A 90 17.17 5.85 -4.16
C GLY A 90 18.61 5.40 -4.43
N ASN A 91 19.05 5.36 -5.70
CA ASN A 91 20.40 4.93 -6.11
C ASN A 91 21.32 6.09 -6.50
N GLY A 92 20.89 7.33 -6.25
CA GLY A 92 21.61 8.55 -6.60
C GLY A 92 21.54 8.93 -8.08
N GLU A 93 20.89 8.13 -8.91
CA GLU A 93 20.63 8.40 -10.31
C GLU A 93 19.18 8.88 -10.50
N HIS A 94 18.92 9.59 -11.58
CA HIS A 94 17.60 10.12 -11.92
C HIS A 94 17.26 9.95 -13.41
N PRO A 95 17.31 8.72 -13.94
CA PRO A 95 16.76 8.43 -15.26
C PRO A 95 15.25 8.72 -15.25
N ALA A 96 14.63 8.90 -16.43
CA ALA A 96 13.19 9.13 -16.48
C ALA A 96 12.40 7.98 -15.85
N TYR A 97 12.87 6.73 -16.00
CA TYR A 97 12.30 5.54 -15.38
C TYR A 97 13.21 4.30 -15.52
N SER A 98 12.97 3.25 -14.71
CA SER A 98 13.64 1.95 -14.86
C SER A 98 12.63 0.79 -14.89
N THR A 99 12.75 -0.08 -15.91
CA THR A 99 11.99 -1.34 -16.01
C THR A 99 12.67 -2.49 -15.27
N ARG A 100 13.94 -2.33 -14.90
CA ARG A 100 14.70 -3.30 -14.09
C ARG A 100 14.76 -2.80 -12.66
N ALA A 101 14.73 -3.72 -11.70
CA ALA A 101 15.03 -3.36 -10.34
C ALA A 101 16.50 -2.93 -10.22
N VAL A 102 16.69 -1.78 -9.58
CA VAL A 102 18.01 -1.25 -9.18
C VAL A 102 18.11 -1.31 -7.66
N LYS A 103 19.32 -1.47 -7.14
CA LYS A 103 19.53 -1.51 -5.70
C LYS A 103 19.47 -0.10 -5.13
N VAL A 104 18.69 0.07 -4.06
CA VAL A 104 18.66 1.31 -3.28
C VAL A 104 19.98 1.44 -2.49
N GLU A 105 20.62 2.61 -2.52
CA GLU A 105 21.93 2.84 -1.91
C GLU A 105 21.82 3.48 -0.53
N PHE A 106 21.71 2.64 0.50
CA PHE A 106 21.82 3.08 1.90
C PHE A 106 23.27 3.29 2.32
N PRO A 107 23.53 4.11 3.36
CA PRO A 107 24.84 4.20 3.99
C PRO A 107 25.37 2.83 4.45
N SER A 108 26.71 2.72 4.53
CA SER A 108 27.35 1.47 4.95
C SER A 108 26.88 1.02 6.33
N GLY A 109 26.56 -0.27 6.48
CA GLY A 109 26.10 -0.85 7.74
C GLY A 109 24.60 -0.78 7.96
N VAL A 110 23.84 -0.02 7.17
CA VAL A 110 22.37 0.04 7.27
C VAL A 110 21.77 -1.25 6.70
N ARG A 111 20.91 -1.88 7.50
CA ARG A 111 20.14 -3.08 7.12
C ARG A 111 18.67 -2.79 7.32
N ILE A 112 17.89 -2.81 6.24
CA ILE A 112 16.46 -2.56 6.31
C ILE A 112 15.73 -3.77 6.89
N ALA A 113 14.82 -3.52 7.83
CA ALA A 113 13.96 -4.50 8.48
C ALA A 113 12.54 -4.49 7.90
N SER A 114 12.03 -3.32 7.50
CA SER A 114 10.70 -3.20 6.88
C SER A 114 10.61 -1.99 5.95
N LEU A 115 9.73 -2.11 4.96
CA LEU A 115 9.28 -1.02 4.10
C LEU A 115 7.95 -0.48 4.62
N ALA A 116 7.70 0.82 4.48
CA ALA A 116 6.37 1.37 4.64
C ALA A 116 5.42 0.75 3.59
N ASN A 117 4.15 0.60 3.94
CA ASN A 117 3.15 0.09 3.00
C ASN A 117 1.74 0.59 3.37
N PRO A 118 1.14 1.45 2.54
CA PRO A 118 1.71 1.99 1.30
C PRO A 118 2.92 2.91 1.53
N MET A 119 3.65 3.16 0.43
CA MET A 119 4.72 4.16 0.37
C MET A 119 4.14 5.57 0.15
N PRO A 120 4.89 6.64 0.45
CA PRO A 120 4.60 7.99 -0.05
C PRO A 120 4.42 8.01 -1.57
N PHE A 121 3.66 8.97 -2.10
CA PHE A 121 3.18 8.95 -3.49
C PHE A 121 4.31 8.95 -4.53
N ASP A 122 5.27 9.85 -4.42
CA ASP A 122 6.46 9.95 -5.29
C ASP A 122 7.74 9.81 -4.44
N GLY A 123 7.69 8.95 -3.41
CA GLY A 123 8.80 8.73 -2.49
C GLY A 123 8.72 7.36 -1.83
N ALA A 124 9.62 7.13 -0.91
CA ALA A 124 9.70 5.88 -0.18
C ALA A 124 10.16 6.07 1.27
N LEU A 125 9.73 5.18 2.14
CA LEU A 125 10.10 5.10 3.55
C LEU A 125 10.47 3.67 3.93
N ALA A 126 11.54 3.53 4.70
CA ALA A 126 11.99 2.25 5.23
C ALA A 126 12.43 2.38 6.69
N ILE A 127 12.28 1.32 7.47
CA ILE A 127 12.75 1.22 8.84
C ILE A 127 13.91 0.23 8.86
N ASP A 128 15.05 0.61 9.45
CA ASP A 128 16.18 -0.28 9.62
C ASP A 128 16.04 -1.19 10.85
N SER A 129 16.99 -2.10 11.02
CA SER A 129 17.01 -3.06 12.13
C SER A 129 17.19 -2.43 13.52
N GLN A 130 17.51 -1.14 13.60
CA GLN A 130 17.67 -0.36 14.84
C GLN A 130 16.47 0.55 15.11
N GLY A 131 15.52 0.62 14.17
CA GLY A 131 14.32 1.44 14.26
C GLY A 131 14.53 2.89 13.79
N HIS A 132 15.63 3.19 13.07
CA HIS A 132 15.76 4.46 12.35
C HIS A 132 14.92 4.42 11.08
N VAL A 133 14.41 5.57 10.68
CA VAL A 133 13.60 5.71 9.46
C VAL A 133 14.43 6.38 8.38
N TRP A 134 14.34 5.85 7.18
CA TRP A 134 15.01 6.33 5.99
C TRP A 134 13.98 6.74 4.95
N GLY A 135 14.12 7.95 4.39
CA GLY A 135 13.23 8.48 3.36
C GLY A 135 14.00 8.90 2.12
N TRP A 136 13.41 8.71 0.94
CA TRP A 136 13.96 9.18 -0.34
C TRP A 136 12.84 9.44 -1.35
N GLY A 137 13.16 10.15 -2.44
CA GLY A 137 12.21 10.61 -3.43
C GLY A 137 11.73 12.03 -3.19
N LEU A 138 10.54 12.37 -3.70
CA LEU A 138 9.95 13.69 -3.59
C LEU A 138 9.41 13.97 -2.18
N ASN A 139 9.70 15.14 -1.65
CA ASN A 139 9.27 15.64 -0.33
C ASN A 139 8.63 17.03 -0.43
N ALA A 140 7.93 17.31 -1.51
CA ALA A 140 7.42 18.66 -1.80
C ALA A 140 6.38 19.17 -0.77
N LEU A 141 5.72 18.28 -0.05
CA LEU A 141 4.73 18.60 0.98
C LEU A 141 5.26 18.36 2.41
N GLY A 142 6.55 18.01 2.57
CA GLY A 142 7.13 17.64 3.85
C GLY A 142 6.70 16.25 4.34
N ASP A 143 6.15 15.44 3.47
CA ASP A 143 5.58 14.11 3.74
C ASP A 143 6.64 13.04 4.04
N LEU A 144 7.91 13.31 3.73
CA LEU A 144 9.04 12.50 4.18
C LEU A 144 9.63 12.96 5.53
N CYS A 145 9.09 14.01 6.17
CA CYS A 145 9.68 14.64 7.38
C CYS A 145 11.16 15.03 7.24
N LEU A 146 11.60 15.35 6.04
CA LEU A 146 12.96 15.79 5.72
C LEU A 146 12.98 17.27 5.36
N SER A 147 14.13 17.93 5.45
CA SER A 147 14.27 19.35 5.11
C SER A 147 14.43 19.62 3.61
N GLY A 148 14.87 18.61 2.86
CA GLY A 148 15.06 18.69 1.40
C GLY A 148 13.74 18.55 0.64
N LEU A 149 13.66 19.13 -0.57
CA LEU A 149 12.51 18.96 -1.46
C LEU A 149 12.55 17.61 -2.20
N MET A 150 13.72 17.04 -2.39
CA MET A 150 13.95 15.75 -3.06
C MET A 150 15.22 15.10 -2.51
N GLU A 151 15.17 13.78 -2.34
CA GLU A 151 16.29 12.98 -1.87
C GLU A 151 16.58 11.86 -2.89
N PHE A 152 17.71 11.93 -3.57
CA PHE A 152 18.10 10.93 -4.57
C PHE A 152 18.73 9.67 -3.95
N ARG A 153 19.05 9.72 -2.67
CA ARG A 153 19.48 8.60 -1.82
C ARG A 153 18.75 8.63 -0.51
N PRO A 154 18.60 7.47 0.16
CA PRO A 154 17.99 7.46 1.49
C PRO A 154 18.67 8.39 2.48
N SER A 155 17.89 9.30 3.06
CA SER A 155 18.27 10.21 4.15
C SER A 155 17.57 9.81 5.43
N GLU A 156 18.29 9.86 6.56
CA GLU A 156 17.73 9.48 7.87
C GLU A 156 16.78 10.58 8.39
N LEU A 157 15.59 10.17 8.83
CA LEU A 157 14.63 11.05 9.48
C LEU A 157 15.01 11.27 10.96
N PRO A 158 14.59 12.40 11.58
CA PRO A 158 14.85 12.68 13.00
C PRO A 158 13.93 11.86 13.92
N LEU A 159 13.79 10.55 13.65
CA LEU A 159 12.97 9.59 14.37
C LEU A 159 13.76 8.31 14.62
N SER A 160 13.70 7.80 15.84
CA SER A 160 14.32 6.52 16.23
C SER A 160 13.35 5.65 17.01
N LYS A 161 13.61 4.33 17.07
CA LYS A 161 12.75 3.35 17.73
C LYS A 161 11.36 3.28 17.11
N VAL A 162 11.25 3.60 15.81
CA VAL A 162 10.02 3.48 15.04
C VAL A 162 9.75 2.00 14.78
N THR A 163 8.49 1.60 14.98
CA THR A 163 8.05 0.21 14.79
C THR A 163 7.18 0.04 13.56
N LEU A 164 6.47 1.10 13.16
CA LEU A 164 5.58 1.11 11.99
C LEU A 164 5.73 2.45 11.26
N ALA A 165 5.71 2.40 9.93
CA ALA A 165 5.63 3.57 9.07
C ALA A 165 4.66 3.31 7.91
N THR A 166 3.95 4.33 7.50
CA THR A 166 3.13 4.34 6.28
C THR A 166 3.18 5.73 5.65
N GLY A 167 3.04 5.80 4.34
CA GLY A 167 3.04 7.06 3.63
C GLY A 167 1.87 7.16 2.66
N ALA A 168 1.47 8.38 2.39
CA ALA A 168 0.44 8.75 1.44
C ALA A 168 0.96 9.81 0.46
N ARG A 169 0.07 10.44 -0.30
CA ARG A 169 0.48 11.52 -1.20
C ARG A 169 0.90 12.79 -0.46
N THR A 170 0.26 13.07 0.66
CA THR A 170 0.36 14.37 1.32
C THR A 170 1.05 14.29 2.68
N HIS A 171 1.14 13.09 3.27
CA HIS A 171 1.60 12.92 4.65
C HIS A 171 2.11 11.50 4.91
N SER A 172 2.84 11.35 6.01
CA SER A 172 3.29 10.06 6.52
C SER A 172 2.99 9.92 8.01
N LEU A 173 2.80 8.67 8.45
CA LEU A 173 2.56 8.31 9.85
C LEU A 173 3.64 7.36 10.35
N PHE A 174 3.99 7.50 11.63
CA PHE A 174 5.01 6.70 12.32
C PHE A 174 4.52 6.29 13.70
N SER A 175 4.74 5.03 14.09
CA SER A 175 4.48 4.56 15.45
C SER A 175 5.79 4.35 16.20
N LEU A 176 5.93 5.01 17.34
CA LEU A 176 7.07 4.85 18.25
C LEU A 176 6.64 5.06 19.70
N GLY A 177 7.14 4.23 20.59
CA GLY A 177 6.86 4.35 22.03
C GLY A 177 5.38 4.30 22.42
N GLY A 178 4.55 3.60 21.63
CA GLY A 178 3.09 3.51 21.84
C GLY A 178 2.30 4.74 21.35
N LYS A 179 2.97 5.73 20.75
CA LYS A 179 2.34 6.94 20.19
C LYS A 179 2.45 6.94 18.68
N VAL A 180 1.57 7.69 18.01
CA VAL A 180 1.61 7.95 16.57
C VAL A 180 2.04 9.38 16.33
N TYR A 181 2.91 9.56 15.34
CA TYR A 181 3.38 10.84 14.84
C TYR A 181 3.09 10.96 13.36
N ALA A 182 2.92 12.18 12.89
CA ALA A 182 2.64 12.49 11.49
C ALA A 182 3.48 13.66 11.00
N CYS A 183 3.74 13.75 9.70
CA CYS A 183 4.27 14.92 9.02
C CYS A 183 3.69 15.05 7.62
N GLY A 184 3.82 16.23 7.03
CA GLY A 184 3.33 16.56 5.70
C GLY A 184 2.28 17.66 5.70
N SER A 185 1.43 17.67 4.67
CA SER A 185 0.26 18.55 4.61
C SER A 185 -0.74 18.18 5.70
N GLY A 186 -1.29 19.16 6.38
CA GLY A 186 -2.35 19.01 7.37
C GLY A 186 -3.76 19.24 6.81
N GLU A 187 -3.89 19.41 5.49
CA GLU A 187 -5.18 19.62 4.85
C GLU A 187 -6.18 18.53 5.24
N TYR A 188 -7.43 18.88 5.46
CA TYR A 188 -8.49 17.99 5.98
C TYR A 188 -8.21 17.36 7.36
N GLY A 189 -7.14 17.77 8.06
CA GLY A 189 -6.79 17.24 9.38
C GLY A 189 -6.09 15.86 9.35
N VAL A 190 -5.52 15.44 8.22
CA VAL A 190 -4.88 14.11 8.07
C VAL A 190 -3.72 13.86 9.02
N LEU A 191 -3.11 14.91 9.61
CA LEU A 191 -2.07 14.75 10.62
C LEU A 191 -2.62 14.35 12.01
N GLY A 192 -3.95 14.44 12.23
CA GLY A 192 -4.59 14.01 13.49
C GLY A 192 -4.21 14.84 14.71
N THR A 193 -3.82 16.10 14.52
CA THR A 193 -3.32 17.00 15.59
C THR A 193 -4.40 17.85 16.24
N GLY A 194 -5.66 17.72 15.81
CA GLY A 194 -6.77 18.61 16.18
C GLY A 194 -6.83 19.89 15.35
N SER A 195 -6.00 20.00 14.30
CA SER A 195 -5.95 21.17 13.40
C SER A 195 -5.67 20.73 11.96
N THR A 196 -5.77 21.67 11.02
CA THR A 196 -5.41 21.49 9.61
C THR A 196 -4.03 22.08 9.26
N ALA A 197 -3.22 22.40 10.25
CA ALA A 197 -1.89 22.94 10.05
C ALA A 197 -0.94 21.86 9.53
N SER A 198 -0.14 22.16 8.49
CA SER A 198 0.91 21.31 7.95
C SER A 198 2.15 21.30 8.86
N SER A 199 2.94 20.25 8.79
CA SER A 199 4.22 20.15 9.49
C SER A 199 5.22 19.34 8.68
N SER A 200 6.40 19.91 8.39
CA SER A 200 7.53 19.19 7.80
C SER A 200 8.37 18.42 8.83
N THR A 201 8.01 18.49 10.11
CA THR A 201 8.62 17.73 11.20
C THR A 201 7.58 16.85 11.87
N PRO A 202 7.98 15.71 12.47
CA PRO A 202 7.04 14.83 13.14
C PRO A 202 6.28 15.50 14.30
N VAL A 203 4.95 15.52 14.22
CA VAL A 203 4.04 16.04 15.27
C VAL A 203 3.17 14.91 15.82
N PRO A 204 2.81 14.92 17.12
CA PRO A 204 2.03 13.85 17.71
C PRO A 204 0.58 13.86 17.24
N VAL A 205 0.03 12.69 16.90
CA VAL A 205 -1.43 12.48 16.74
C VAL A 205 -2.07 12.51 18.13
N VAL A 206 -3.18 13.23 18.27
CA VAL A 206 -3.91 13.38 19.53
C VAL A 206 -5.21 12.57 19.51
N GLY A 207 -5.72 12.17 20.68
CA GLY A 207 -7.03 11.52 20.80
C GLY A 207 -7.05 10.01 20.59
N LEU A 208 -5.93 9.38 20.21
CA LEU A 208 -5.85 7.91 20.24
C LEU A 208 -5.83 7.41 21.69
N PRO A 209 -6.60 6.33 22.03
CA PRO A 209 -6.53 5.72 23.35
C PRO A 209 -5.13 5.15 23.63
N ASN A 210 -4.67 5.29 24.86
CA ASN A 210 -3.39 4.73 25.30
C ASN A 210 -3.55 3.36 25.99
N THR A 211 -4.73 2.76 25.92
CA THR A 211 -5.10 1.48 26.54
C THR A 211 -4.61 0.26 25.77
N ALA A 212 -4.24 0.45 24.50
CA ALA A 212 -3.76 -0.60 23.62
C ALA A 212 -2.66 -0.05 22.70
N ARG A 213 -1.71 -0.91 22.30
CA ARG A 213 -0.64 -0.51 21.38
C ARG A 213 -1.15 -0.44 19.93
N VAL A 214 -0.57 0.42 19.12
CA VAL A 214 -0.79 0.45 17.67
C VAL A 214 -0.12 -0.77 17.03
N THR A 215 -0.87 -1.52 16.22
CA THR A 215 -0.42 -2.74 15.53
C THR A 215 -0.34 -2.56 14.02
N ALA A 216 -1.09 -1.60 13.45
CA ALA A 216 -0.95 -1.19 12.07
C ALA A 216 -1.29 0.31 11.94
N LEU A 217 -0.67 0.93 10.96
CA LEU A 217 -1.00 2.26 10.47
C LEU A 217 -1.52 2.13 9.04
N THR A 218 -2.49 2.93 8.67
CA THR A 218 -3.00 3.04 7.31
C THR A 218 -2.97 4.48 6.85
N SER A 219 -2.76 4.67 5.57
CA SER A 219 -2.84 5.98 4.94
C SER A 219 -3.37 5.86 3.52
N SER A 220 -4.11 6.85 3.08
CA SER A 220 -4.58 7.02 1.73
C SER A 220 -4.26 8.45 1.28
N TRP A 221 -4.71 8.87 0.10
CA TRP A 221 -4.41 10.20 -0.41
C TRP A 221 -4.62 11.32 0.63
N GLU A 222 -5.74 11.32 1.33
CA GLU A 222 -6.13 12.32 2.35
C GLU A 222 -6.80 11.68 3.56
N GLY A 223 -6.42 10.47 3.89
CA GLY A 223 -6.93 9.73 5.04
C GLY A 223 -5.81 9.06 5.82
N SER A 224 -6.01 8.92 7.10
CA SER A 224 -5.10 8.31 8.07
C SER A 224 -5.85 7.36 8.98
N GLY A 225 -5.19 6.29 9.43
CA GLY A 225 -5.80 5.38 10.38
C GLY A 225 -4.81 4.62 11.25
N ALA A 226 -5.31 4.12 12.37
CA ALA A 226 -4.55 3.31 13.32
C ALA A 226 -5.39 2.13 13.82
N LEU A 227 -4.84 0.93 13.69
CA LEU A 227 -5.36 -0.29 14.29
C LEU A 227 -4.67 -0.56 15.60
N LEU A 228 -5.44 -0.83 16.64
CA LEU A 228 -4.95 -1.14 17.97
C LEU A 228 -4.95 -2.65 18.24
N SER A 229 -4.17 -3.08 19.24
CA SER A 229 -3.97 -4.49 19.57
C SER A 229 -5.21 -5.18 20.16
N ASN A 230 -6.21 -4.43 20.58
CA ASN A 230 -7.52 -4.91 21.01
C ASN A 230 -8.52 -5.08 19.85
N GLY A 231 -8.11 -4.72 18.64
CA GLY A 231 -8.92 -4.79 17.42
C GLY A 231 -9.72 -3.53 17.11
N ASP A 232 -9.63 -2.47 17.92
CA ASP A 232 -10.25 -1.19 17.62
C ASP A 232 -9.54 -0.51 16.45
N TYR A 233 -10.30 0.08 15.53
CA TYR A 233 -9.77 0.85 14.43
C TYR A 233 -10.25 2.30 14.50
N PHE A 234 -9.30 3.21 14.35
CA PHE A 234 -9.53 4.66 14.31
C PHE A 234 -9.14 5.21 12.95
N ASN A 235 -9.94 6.14 12.44
CA ASN A 235 -9.77 6.77 11.14
C ASN A 235 -9.87 8.28 11.27
N TRP A 236 -9.18 9.08 10.43
CA TRP A 236 -9.27 10.54 10.43
C TRP A 236 -8.80 11.12 9.09
N GLY A 237 -9.07 12.41 8.86
CA GLY A 237 -8.81 13.12 7.63
C GLY A 237 -10.07 13.44 6.86
N TYR A 238 -9.98 13.44 5.53
CA TYR A 238 -11.06 13.73 4.60
C TYR A 238 -12.18 12.70 4.63
N ASN A 239 -13.46 13.15 4.52
CA ASN A 239 -14.61 12.28 4.73
C ASN A 239 -15.82 12.51 3.79
N ALA A 240 -15.72 13.32 2.75
CA ALA A 240 -16.90 13.65 1.95
C ALA A 240 -17.57 12.45 1.23
N ALA A 241 -16.90 11.30 1.12
CA ALA A 241 -17.49 10.05 0.62
C ALA A 241 -17.82 9.04 1.74
N GLY A 242 -17.69 9.43 3.02
CA GLY A 242 -17.92 8.54 4.16
C GLY A 242 -16.73 7.61 4.47
N GLN A 243 -15.53 7.92 3.98
CA GLN A 243 -14.35 7.04 4.12
C GLN A 243 -13.85 6.88 5.54
N LEU A 244 -14.29 7.71 6.50
CA LEU A 244 -14.02 7.51 7.93
C LEU A 244 -14.88 6.40 8.55
N GLY A 245 -16.03 6.06 7.95
CA GLY A 245 -16.88 4.94 8.40
C GLY A 245 -17.59 5.17 9.75
N ASN A 246 -17.80 6.43 10.13
CA ASN A 246 -18.34 6.82 11.44
C ASN A 246 -19.80 7.33 11.39
N GLY A 247 -20.51 7.07 10.27
CA GLY A 247 -21.90 7.53 10.06
C GLY A 247 -22.00 9.03 9.73
N SER A 248 -20.91 9.64 9.28
CA SER A 248 -20.83 11.06 8.92
C SER A 248 -20.06 11.23 7.61
N THR A 249 -20.25 12.37 6.95
CA THR A 249 -19.43 12.81 5.81
C THR A 249 -18.58 14.05 6.13
N ALA A 250 -18.51 14.44 7.42
CA ALA A 250 -17.66 15.54 7.87
C ALA A 250 -16.21 15.07 8.09
N ASP A 251 -15.23 15.87 7.65
CA ASP A 251 -13.81 15.64 7.89
C ASP A 251 -13.50 15.63 9.40
N SER A 252 -12.45 14.91 9.79
CA SER A 252 -12.00 14.90 11.19
C SER A 252 -10.50 15.15 11.30
N ALA A 253 -10.13 16.17 12.07
CA ALA A 253 -8.73 16.44 12.41
C ALA A 253 -8.21 15.63 13.62
N VAL A 254 -9.03 14.74 14.15
CA VAL A 254 -8.68 13.81 15.24
C VAL A 254 -9.16 12.40 14.91
N PRO A 255 -8.54 11.35 15.43
CA PRO A 255 -9.01 9.98 15.28
C PRO A 255 -10.46 9.79 15.73
N VAL A 256 -11.31 9.22 14.87
CA VAL A 256 -12.67 8.79 15.18
C VAL A 256 -12.75 7.28 15.14
N HIS A 257 -13.46 6.69 16.11
CA HIS A 257 -13.67 5.25 16.18
C HIS A 257 -14.58 4.77 15.04
N VAL A 258 -14.26 3.62 14.47
CA VAL A 258 -15.11 2.95 13.46
C VAL A 258 -15.84 1.79 14.14
N ASP A 259 -17.16 1.83 14.16
CA ASP A 259 -17.97 0.78 14.76
C ASP A 259 -18.07 -0.44 13.83
N LEU A 260 -17.47 -1.54 14.25
CA LEU A 260 -17.44 -2.82 13.54
C LEU A 260 -17.97 -3.95 14.44
N PRO A 261 -18.62 -4.97 13.87
CA PRO A 261 -19.29 -6.03 14.67
C PRO A 261 -18.29 -6.98 15.36
N ALA A 262 -17.02 -6.91 15.03
CA ALA A 262 -15.92 -7.67 15.65
C ALA A 262 -14.62 -6.92 15.51
N GLY A 263 -13.61 -7.25 16.33
CA GLY A 263 -12.29 -6.63 16.26
C GLY A 263 -11.62 -6.82 14.90
N VAL A 264 -10.92 -5.78 14.45
CA VAL A 264 -10.20 -5.79 13.17
C VAL A 264 -8.90 -6.60 13.29
N ARG A 265 -8.66 -7.48 12.32
CA ARG A 265 -7.40 -8.24 12.16
C ARG A 265 -6.47 -7.61 11.14
N GLN A 266 -7.04 -7.07 10.06
CA GLN A 266 -6.31 -6.38 9.02
C GLN A 266 -7.18 -5.26 8.47
N VAL A 267 -6.57 -4.14 8.16
CA VAL A 267 -7.23 -3.00 7.53
C VAL A 267 -6.33 -2.43 6.45
N PHE A 268 -6.92 -1.90 5.41
CA PHE A 268 -6.25 -1.20 4.34
C PHE A 268 -7.09 0.00 3.88
N GLN A 269 -6.44 1.14 3.69
CA GLN A 269 -7.05 2.31 3.06
C GLN A 269 -6.55 2.45 1.64
N GLY A 270 -7.45 2.74 0.70
CA GLY A 270 -7.14 3.06 -0.68
C GLY A 270 -7.72 4.41 -1.07
N GLY A 271 -7.25 4.94 -2.19
CA GLY A 271 -7.73 6.20 -2.76
C GLY A 271 -6.77 6.73 -3.80
N SER A 272 -7.29 7.33 -4.88
CA SER A 272 -6.51 7.88 -5.99
C SER A 272 -6.66 9.39 -6.16
N GLY A 273 -7.29 10.04 -5.20
CA GLY A 273 -7.55 11.48 -5.22
C GLY A 273 -8.39 11.90 -4.03
N PRO A 274 -8.58 13.21 -3.86
CA PRO A 274 -9.21 13.78 -2.67
C PRO A 274 -10.67 13.35 -2.43
N LYS A 275 -11.30 12.66 -3.38
CA LYS A 275 -12.72 12.28 -3.30
C LYS A 275 -12.96 10.78 -3.47
N ASN A 276 -11.92 9.94 -3.45
CA ASN A 276 -12.00 8.54 -3.88
C ASN A 276 -11.48 7.57 -2.83
N GLY A 277 -11.55 7.93 -1.55
CA GLY A 277 -11.08 7.10 -0.46
C GLY A 277 -12.07 5.99 -0.13
N GLN A 278 -11.57 4.75 -0.01
CA GLN A 278 -12.30 3.63 0.61
C GLN A 278 -11.40 2.94 1.61
N THR A 279 -12.02 2.32 2.60
CA THR A 279 -11.35 1.49 3.59
C THR A 279 -11.92 0.08 3.55
N MET A 280 -11.07 -0.91 3.76
CA MET A 280 -11.45 -2.33 3.78
C MET A 280 -10.82 -3.01 4.99
N ALA A 281 -11.58 -3.84 5.70
CA ALA A 281 -11.15 -4.55 6.88
C ALA A 281 -11.51 -6.03 6.84
N ILE A 282 -10.60 -6.88 7.34
CA ILE A 282 -10.89 -8.27 7.70
C ILE A 282 -11.05 -8.32 9.22
N LEU A 283 -12.18 -8.83 9.69
CA LEU A 283 -12.47 -8.93 11.11
C LEU A 283 -12.01 -10.26 11.72
N ALA A 284 -12.09 -10.37 13.03
CA ALA A 284 -11.65 -11.55 13.78
C ALA A 284 -12.47 -12.82 13.43
N ASP A 285 -13.74 -12.65 13.05
CA ASP A 285 -14.63 -13.70 12.57
C ASP A 285 -14.38 -14.13 11.11
N GLY A 286 -13.45 -13.45 10.41
CA GLY A 286 -13.11 -13.68 9.01
C GLY A 286 -14.02 -12.98 8.01
N SER A 287 -15.01 -12.21 8.45
CA SER A 287 -15.84 -11.38 7.58
C SER A 287 -15.02 -10.21 7.02
N VAL A 288 -15.41 -9.72 5.84
CA VAL A 288 -14.76 -8.59 5.18
C VAL A 288 -15.76 -7.45 5.07
N TRP A 289 -15.32 -6.26 5.45
CA TRP A 289 -16.12 -5.05 5.48
C TRP A 289 -15.43 -3.94 4.72
N ALA A 290 -16.20 -3.08 4.06
CA ALA A 290 -15.69 -1.94 3.30
C ALA A 290 -16.61 -0.73 3.43
N TRP A 291 -16.06 0.48 3.31
CA TRP A 291 -16.79 1.74 3.38
C TRP A 291 -16.05 2.85 2.63
N GLY A 292 -16.74 3.97 2.40
CA GLY A 292 -16.24 5.10 1.64
C GLY A 292 -16.83 5.14 0.23
N GLU A 293 -16.03 5.59 -0.73
CA GLU A 293 -16.44 5.77 -2.12
C GLU A 293 -16.70 4.43 -2.82
N ASN A 294 -17.80 4.35 -3.61
CA ASN A 294 -18.24 3.14 -4.32
C ASN A 294 -18.69 3.37 -5.79
N GLY A 295 -18.53 4.54 -6.35
CA GLY A 295 -18.99 4.83 -7.71
C GLY A 295 -18.46 3.89 -8.81
N ARG A 296 -17.43 3.08 -8.51
CA ARG A 296 -16.84 2.04 -9.34
C ARG A 296 -17.07 0.61 -8.84
N GLY A 297 -17.89 0.43 -7.80
CA GLY A 297 -18.11 -0.88 -7.19
C GLY A 297 -16.97 -1.39 -6.31
N GLN A 298 -16.08 -0.51 -5.88
CA GLN A 298 -14.88 -0.88 -5.12
C GLN A 298 -15.15 -1.35 -3.69
N LEU A 299 -16.34 -1.15 -3.14
CA LEU A 299 -16.73 -1.74 -1.86
C LEU A 299 -17.04 -3.23 -1.97
N GLY A 300 -17.44 -3.74 -3.14
CA GLY A 300 -17.67 -5.17 -3.36
C GLY A 300 -18.97 -5.70 -2.72
N ASP A 301 -19.95 -4.85 -2.50
CA ASP A 301 -21.25 -5.11 -1.87
C ASP A 301 -22.38 -5.34 -2.90
N GLY A 302 -22.02 -5.55 -4.18
CA GLY A 302 -22.98 -5.70 -5.29
C GLY A 302 -23.52 -4.38 -5.81
N THR A 303 -23.21 -3.25 -5.17
CA THR A 303 -23.74 -1.92 -5.51
C THR A 303 -22.66 -0.97 -6.06
N ARG A 304 -23.06 0.28 -6.32
CA ARG A 304 -22.19 1.40 -6.65
C ARG A 304 -22.53 2.63 -5.81
N VAL A 305 -23.08 2.41 -4.63
CA VAL A 305 -23.47 3.46 -3.69
C VAL A 305 -22.42 3.58 -2.62
N SER A 306 -21.85 4.77 -2.43
CA SER A 306 -20.88 5.07 -1.36
C SER A 306 -21.53 4.92 0.01
N SER A 307 -20.75 4.59 1.03
CA SER A 307 -21.24 4.39 2.39
C SER A 307 -20.38 5.09 3.42
N ASP A 308 -21.01 5.79 4.34
CA ASP A 308 -20.39 6.42 5.51
C ASP A 308 -20.33 5.49 6.74
N VAL A 309 -20.83 4.26 6.59
CA VAL A 309 -20.74 3.17 7.58
C VAL A 309 -20.15 1.92 6.93
N PRO A 310 -19.51 1.02 7.71
CA PRO A 310 -19.01 -0.24 7.19
C PRO A 310 -20.13 -1.10 6.60
N LEU A 311 -19.94 -1.59 5.36
CA LEU A 311 -20.81 -2.56 4.68
C LEU A 311 -20.08 -3.89 4.50
N ARG A 312 -20.81 -4.99 4.51
CA ARG A 312 -20.24 -6.31 4.28
C ARG A 312 -19.92 -6.51 2.79
N VAL A 313 -18.72 -6.99 2.50
CA VAL A 313 -18.33 -7.40 1.14
C VAL A 313 -19.01 -8.72 0.78
N GLU A 314 -19.54 -8.83 -0.44
CA GLU A 314 -20.15 -10.06 -0.97
C GLU A 314 -19.08 -11.10 -1.32
N VAL A 315 -18.58 -11.81 -0.31
CA VAL A 315 -17.54 -12.84 -0.49
C VAL A 315 -18.16 -14.09 -1.11
N PRO A 316 -17.62 -14.63 -2.23
CA PRO A 316 -18.15 -15.83 -2.87
C PRO A 316 -18.22 -17.02 -1.91
N HIS A 317 -19.26 -17.86 -2.06
CA HIS A 317 -19.49 -19.01 -1.19
C HIS A 317 -18.26 -19.94 -1.10
N GLY A 318 -17.88 -20.33 0.11
CA GLY A 318 -16.72 -21.18 0.37
C GLY A 318 -15.37 -20.50 0.27
N VAL A 319 -15.32 -19.18 0.02
CA VAL A 319 -14.10 -18.38 0.00
C VAL A 319 -13.90 -17.71 1.37
N THR A 320 -12.65 -17.68 1.83
CA THR A 320 -12.25 -16.93 3.02
C THR A 320 -11.06 -16.05 2.66
N PHE A 321 -11.22 -14.75 2.69
CA PHE A 321 -10.12 -13.82 2.47
C PHE A 321 -9.20 -13.75 3.70
N VAL A 322 -7.91 -13.70 3.45
CA VAL A 322 -6.87 -13.62 4.50
C VAL A 322 -5.98 -12.39 4.36
N LYS A 323 -6.06 -11.71 3.21
CA LYS A 323 -5.39 -10.43 2.96
C LYS A 323 -6.28 -9.58 2.08
N VAL A 324 -6.28 -8.27 2.35
CA VAL A 324 -6.94 -7.26 1.52
C VAL A 324 -5.95 -6.16 1.17
N SER A 325 -6.16 -5.53 0.04
CA SER A 325 -5.45 -4.34 -0.43
C SER A 325 -6.38 -3.52 -1.31
N SER A 326 -6.22 -2.23 -1.34
CA SER A 326 -7.08 -1.33 -2.11
C SER A 326 -6.24 -0.36 -2.93
N GLY A 327 -6.50 -0.31 -4.22
CA GLY A 327 -5.98 0.73 -5.10
C GLY A 327 -6.89 1.96 -5.13
N GLY A 328 -6.75 2.81 -6.18
CA GLY A 328 -7.58 4.01 -6.31
C GLY A 328 -9.06 3.74 -6.47
N TYR A 329 -9.41 2.85 -7.41
CA TYR A 329 -10.79 2.49 -7.74
C TYR A 329 -10.99 0.98 -7.82
N ALA A 330 -10.02 0.20 -7.39
CA ALA A 330 -10.08 -1.25 -7.40
C ALA A 330 -9.65 -1.82 -6.06
N SER A 331 -10.25 -2.91 -5.66
CA SER A 331 -9.99 -3.64 -4.44
C SER A 331 -9.52 -5.04 -4.76
N TYR A 332 -8.67 -5.58 -3.89
CA TYR A 332 -8.04 -6.87 -4.06
C TYR A 332 -8.07 -7.67 -2.77
N ALA A 333 -8.19 -8.99 -2.89
CA ALA A 333 -8.06 -9.89 -1.76
C ALA A 333 -7.30 -11.17 -2.16
N ILE A 334 -6.60 -11.75 -1.19
CA ILE A 334 -6.03 -13.10 -1.30
C ILE A 334 -6.85 -14.00 -0.39
N ASP A 335 -7.34 -15.12 -0.94
CA ASP A 335 -8.03 -16.13 -0.14
C ASP A 335 -7.05 -17.09 0.56
N ARG A 336 -7.58 -17.92 1.46
CA ARG A 336 -6.80 -18.91 2.22
C ARG A 336 -6.04 -19.90 1.32
N SER A 337 -6.50 -20.13 0.08
CA SER A 337 -5.83 -20.95 -0.91
C SER A 337 -4.74 -20.21 -1.68
N GLY A 338 -4.57 -18.92 -1.43
CA GLY A 338 -3.64 -18.04 -2.14
C GLY A 338 -4.19 -17.45 -3.44
N ARG A 339 -5.45 -17.69 -3.84
CA ARG A 339 -6.02 -17.11 -5.06
C ARG A 339 -6.23 -15.62 -4.90
N LEU A 340 -5.91 -14.88 -5.96
CA LEU A 340 -6.19 -13.44 -6.05
C LEU A 340 -7.63 -13.23 -6.54
N TRP A 341 -8.32 -12.31 -5.87
CA TRP A 341 -9.62 -11.79 -6.19
C TRP A 341 -9.53 -10.27 -6.37
N ALA A 342 -10.30 -9.71 -7.30
CA ALA A 342 -10.30 -8.28 -7.58
C ALA A 342 -11.72 -7.79 -7.92
N TRP A 343 -12.03 -6.54 -7.61
CA TRP A 343 -13.28 -5.87 -7.95
C TRP A 343 -13.11 -4.36 -7.99
N GLY A 344 -14.11 -3.65 -8.49
CA GLY A 344 -14.08 -2.22 -8.75
C GLY A 344 -13.89 -1.89 -10.23
N ASP A 345 -13.21 -0.81 -10.53
CA ASP A 345 -12.94 -0.33 -11.89
C ASP A 345 -11.98 -1.26 -12.65
N ASN A 346 -12.29 -1.50 -13.93
CA ASN A 346 -11.45 -2.30 -14.84
C ASN A 346 -11.23 -1.64 -16.21
N LYS A 347 -11.48 -0.35 -16.30
CA LYS A 347 -11.34 0.36 -17.60
C LYS A 347 -9.93 0.30 -18.19
N SER A 348 -8.92 0.14 -17.33
CA SER A 348 -7.50 0.03 -17.71
C SER A 348 -6.94 -1.38 -17.53
N GLY A 349 -7.80 -2.41 -17.34
CA GLY A 349 -7.38 -3.78 -17.09
C GLY A 349 -6.81 -4.04 -15.69
N GLN A 350 -7.04 -3.13 -14.74
CA GLN A 350 -6.45 -3.19 -13.39
C GLN A 350 -6.92 -4.39 -12.57
N LEU A 351 -8.06 -5.01 -12.89
CA LEU A 351 -8.48 -6.24 -12.23
C LEU A 351 -7.69 -7.47 -12.70
N GLY A 352 -6.97 -7.39 -13.81
CA GLY A 352 -6.18 -8.50 -14.34
C GLY A 352 -7.02 -9.69 -14.85
N THR A 353 -8.31 -9.52 -15.04
CA THR A 353 -9.25 -10.60 -15.43
C THR A 353 -9.25 -10.89 -16.93
N GLY A 354 -8.54 -10.09 -17.73
CA GLY A 354 -8.43 -10.27 -19.19
C GLY A 354 -9.73 -10.13 -19.98
N SER A 355 -10.84 -9.75 -19.35
CA SER A 355 -12.15 -9.66 -19.99
C SER A 355 -12.61 -8.22 -20.19
N GLY A 356 -13.52 -7.99 -21.15
CA GLY A 356 -14.13 -6.68 -21.44
C GLY A 356 -15.06 -6.12 -20.37
N THR A 357 -15.05 -6.67 -19.15
CA THR A 357 -15.81 -6.11 -18.02
C THR A 357 -15.15 -4.82 -17.56
N THR A 358 -15.89 -3.70 -17.60
CA THR A 358 -15.37 -2.39 -17.22
C THR A 358 -15.49 -2.10 -15.73
N ILE A 359 -16.36 -2.78 -15.02
CA ILE A 359 -16.59 -2.66 -13.56
C ILE A 359 -17.05 -4.02 -13.03
N ALA A 360 -16.49 -4.44 -11.89
CA ALA A 360 -17.00 -5.55 -11.07
C ALA A 360 -17.46 -5.01 -9.72
N THR A 361 -18.73 -5.19 -9.38
CA THR A 361 -19.31 -4.74 -8.09
C THR A 361 -19.15 -5.76 -6.98
N GLU A 362 -18.66 -6.96 -7.30
CA GLU A 362 -18.41 -8.08 -6.40
C GLU A 362 -17.03 -8.70 -6.71
N PRO A 363 -16.40 -9.40 -5.76
CA PRO A 363 -15.11 -10.06 -5.97
C PRO A 363 -15.13 -11.08 -7.12
N VAL A 364 -14.26 -10.91 -8.11
CA VAL A 364 -14.04 -11.84 -9.22
C VAL A 364 -12.65 -12.46 -9.16
N SER A 365 -12.52 -13.74 -9.51
CA SER A 365 -11.24 -14.44 -9.50
C SER A 365 -10.35 -13.99 -10.64
N VAL A 366 -9.09 -13.66 -10.33
CA VAL A 366 -8.08 -13.25 -11.32
C VAL A 366 -7.34 -14.46 -11.94
N GLY A 367 -7.55 -15.65 -11.39
CA GLY A 367 -6.94 -16.89 -11.93
C GLY A 367 -5.49 -17.13 -11.52
N ILE A 368 -4.93 -16.34 -10.62
CA ILE A 368 -3.55 -16.46 -10.15
C ILE A 368 -3.49 -16.64 -8.63
N ARG A 369 -2.33 -17.10 -8.13
CA ARG A 369 -2.10 -17.31 -6.70
C ARG A 369 -0.97 -16.43 -6.20
N LEU A 370 -1.17 -15.80 -5.03
CA LEU A 370 -0.23 -14.88 -4.39
C LEU A 370 -0.12 -15.16 -2.89
N THR A 371 1.00 -14.77 -2.30
CA THR A 371 1.21 -14.80 -0.84
C THR A 371 1.23 -13.41 -0.22
N GLN A 372 1.51 -12.38 -1.03
CA GLN A 372 1.45 -10.97 -0.65
C GLN A 372 0.82 -10.16 -1.75
N ILE A 373 0.21 -9.05 -1.38
CA ILE A 373 -0.30 -8.03 -2.27
C ILE A 373 -0.04 -6.65 -1.65
N SER A 374 0.37 -5.71 -2.45
CA SER A 374 0.44 -4.29 -2.13
C SER A 374 -0.19 -3.52 -3.27
N SER A 375 -0.98 -2.53 -2.96
CA SER A 375 -1.60 -1.65 -3.95
C SER A 375 -1.64 -0.22 -3.44
N THR A 376 -1.54 0.73 -4.36
CA THR A 376 -1.74 2.15 -4.14
C THR A 376 -2.74 2.68 -5.15
N ALA A 377 -2.94 3.99 -5.18
CA ALA A 377 -3.86 4.64 -6.10
C ALA A 377 -3.71 4.18 -7.57
N GLN A 378 -2.52 3.79 -7.99
CA GLN A 378 -2.18 3.47 -9.37
C GLN A 378 -1.32 2.21 -9.52
N ASN A 379 -0.97 1.54 -8.42
CA ASN A 379 -0.02 0.43 -8.39
C ASN A 379 -0.54 -0.76 -7.60
N VAL A 380 -0.31 -1.96 -8.12
CA VAL A 380 -0.57 -3.23 -7.40
C VAL A 380 0.64 -4.14 -7.51
N ALA A 381 1.12 -4.65 -6.39
CA ALA A 381 2.22 -5.61 -6.33
C ALA A 381 1.78 -6.93 -5.67
N GLY A 382 2.21 -8.05 -6.19
CA GLY A 382 1.91 -9.37 -5.65
C GLY A 382 3.12 -10.29 -5.59
N LEU A 383 3.29 -11.00 -4.48
CA LEU A 383 4.34 -11.99 -4.25
C LEU A 383 3.75 -13.39 -4.16
N GLN A 384 4.25 -14.33 -4.97
CA GLN A 384 3.91 -15.75 -4.87
C GLN A 384 5.03 -16.51 -4.14
N GLY A 385 4.69 -17.18 -3.05
CA GLY A 385 5.63 -18.06 -2.35
C GLY A 385 5.81 -19.39 -3.05
N SER A 386 6.92 -20.11 -2.76
CA SER A 386 7.11 -21.48 -3.20
C SER A 386 5.99 -22.36 -2.62
N THR A 387 5.11 -22.88 -3.45
CA THR A 387 4.19 -23.93 -3.03
C THR A 387 5.01 -25.21 -2.81
N ARG A 388 5.33 -25.54 -1.55
CA ARG A 388 5.54 -26.94 -1.23
C ARG A 388 4.19 -27.63 -1.45
N ARG A 389 4.09 -28.51 -2.44
CA ARG A 389 3.01 -29.51 -2.45
C ARG A 389 3.23 -30.41 -1.23
N PRO A 390 2.14 -30.76 -0.52
CA PRO A 390 2.19 -31.78 0.52
C PRO A 390 2.65 -33.13 -0.05
#